data_ae8c80a1797ba52f45e4c92ef4d3dcab
#
_entry.id   ae8c80a1797ba52f45e4c92ef4d3dcab
#
_cell.length_a   1.000
_cell.length_b   1.000
_cell.length_c   1.000
_cell.angle_alpha   90.00
_cell.angle_beta   90.00
_cell.angle_gamma   90.00
#
_symmetry.space_group_name_H-M   'P 1'
#
loop_
_entity.id
_entity.type
_entity.pdbx_description
1 polymer ?
#
loop_
_entity_poly.entity_id
_entity_poly.type
_entity_poly.pdbx_seq_one_letter_code
_entity_poly.pdbx_strand_id
1 'polypeptide(L)'
;MLLAISEELPKFKSVLDAKQMTAVLPLFLSLLGCEETVVRESTVEGLRKLVPSFTDEQVQKDLIPMVVNISNGEAFQFKVSACYLIRICYPKAGKEKEKLVNLYFKLCDDDTPIIKRTAAKEFGPLCLIIEKDTVKSEMLNCYKKFMNESDTVRVTILPSIVQLSKIFQEPELQKLHIQNINAASIDKSWRVRNELANLYPQFIDYFQNSPNLDLVQPICTLMKDSETEVKASALKALNQIISKLPSDKVNTQIVPTLRGLNNESNKDTKSNIGLLFGPISRIIGYTGFNANLGTMMDTLMKDENAEVRLGVAKSMYDIFVSSDGSLLSSINSFLGTMQKDAQYRIRECVYDTLAKLGIKYGLEVFKNNIEGLFFNYLTDNVASVREIGIKSLSSLIKQFGTSWVTSSLIPKLQSHLSGQKISYLNRMCMIHSVCVCAEYLDTKQNSEFIVPILAKGLKDKIPNVRFYTIKLIEKIFKNLDSSSKSKLEGGIKALISDEDPDVKYFASKFMGGDTPK
;
A
#
# COMPACT_ATOMS: atom_id res chain seq x y z
N MET A 1 32.11 19.30 -0.11
CA MET A 1 32.15 20.60 0.56
C MET A 1 30.97 21.49 0.16
N LEU A 2 30.75 21.83 -1.11
CA LEU A 2 29.63 22.71 -1.53
C LEU A 2 28.24 22.17 -1.10
N LEU A 3 28.00 20.86 -1.20
CA LEU A 3 26.75 20.25 -0.73
C LEU A 3 26.56 20.47 0.78
N ALA A 4 27.59 20.22 1.60
CA ALA A 4 27.51 20.44 3.04
C ALA A 4 27.23 21.93 3.38
N ILE A 5 27.82 22.86 2.62
CA ILE A 5 27.51 24.29 2.78
C ILE A 5 26.02 24.56 2.46
N SER A 6 25.52 24.03 1.33
CA SER A 6 24.11 24.24 0.94
C SER A 6 23.12 23.64 1.93
N GLU A 7 23.45 22.54 2.59
CA GLU A 7 22.63 21.89 3.62
C GLU A 7 22.61 22.67 4.96
N GLU A 8 23.70 23.39 5.27
CA GLU A 8 23.82 24.20 6.49
C GLU A 8 23.19 25.60 6.37
N LEU A 9 23.06 26.14 5.14
CA LEU A 9 22.52 27.48 4.89
C LEU A 9 21.14 27.74 5.54
N PRO A 10 20.16 26.79 5.57
CA PRO A 10 18.88 27.00 6.23
C PRO A 10 18.98 27.29 7.73
N LYS A 11 20.07 26.87 8.39
CA LYS A 11 20.30 27.10 9.81
C LYS A 11 20.62 28.56 10.12
N PHE A 12 21.04 29.35 9.13
CA PHE A 12 21.32 30.78 9.28
C PHE A 12 20.09 31.59 9.75
N LYS A 13 18.88 31.07 9.49
CA LYS A 13 17.64 31.68 10.00
C LYS A 13 17.65 31.96 11.51
N SER A 14 18.31 31.13 12.29
CA SER A 14 18.35 31.23 13.75
C SER A 14 19.50 32.13 14.28
N VAL A 15 20.43 32.54 13.38
CA VAL A 15 21.68 33.19 13.79
C VAL A 15 21.83 34.59 13.18
N LEU A 16 21.30 34.81 11.97
CA LEU A 16 21.45 36.05 11.22
C LEU A 16 20.18 36.93 11.32
N ASP A 17 20.40 38.24 11.48
CA ASP A 17 19.34 39.22 11.32
C ASP A 17 18.98 39.45 9.84
N ALA A 18 17.92 40.24 9.60
CA ALA A 18 17.41 40.48 8.25
C ALA A 18 18.47 41.11 7.31
N LYS A 19 19.31 42.02 7.81
CA LYS A 19 20.35 42.68 7.02
C LYS A 19 21.51 41.74 6.70
N GLN A 20 21.89 40.91 7.66
CA GLN A 20 22.93 39.91 7.48
C GLN A 20 22.45 38.80 6.51
N MET A 21 21.16 38.46 6.53
CA MET A 21 20.56 37.49 5.58
C MET A 21 20.69 37.99 4.13
N THR A 22 20.51 39.28 3.86
CA THR A 22 20.74 39.84 2.52
C THR A 22 22.22 39.75 2.11
N ALA A 23 23.15 39.92 3.05
CA ALA A 23 24.58 39.84 2.78
C ALA A 23 25.10 38.45 2.37
N VAL A 24 24.34 37.36 2.67
CA VAL A 24 24.70 35.99 2.25
C VAL A 24 24.15 35.61 0.87
N LEU A 25 23.33 36.43 0.23
CA LEU A 25 22.77 36.15 -1.10
C LEU A 25 23.81 35.86 -2.20
N PRO A 26 24.99 36.52 -2.26
CA PRO A 26 26.02 36.18 -3.23
C PRO A 26 26.52 34.72 -3.10
N LEU A 27 26.54 34.16 -1.90
CA LEU A 27 26.89 32.76 -1.69
C LEU A 27 25.82 31.85 -2.29
N PHE A 28 24.51 32.14 -2.07
CA PHE A 28 23.44 31.39 -2.71
C PHE A 28 23.54 31.48 -4.22
N LEU A 29 23.82 32.64 -4.76
CA LEU A 29 23.99 32.84 -6.21
C LEU A 29 25.07 31.92 -6.78
N SER A 30 26.22 31.84 -6.14
CA SER A 30 27.32 30.95 -6.56
C SER A 30 26.89 29.47 -6.56
N LEU A 31 26.16 29.03 -5.53
CA LEU A 31 25.70 27.66 -5.41
C LEU A 31 24.54 27.32 -6.38
N LEU A 32 23.69 28.27 -6.74
CA LEU A 32 22.61 28.12 -7.73
C LEU A 32 23.13 27.92 -9.15
N GLY A 33 24.35 28.38 -9.45
CA GLY A 33 25.04 28.19 -10.73
C GLY A 33 25.99 26.98 -10.75
N CYS A 34 26.10 26.22 -9.68
CA CYS A 34 27.00 25.06 -9.58
C CYS A 34 26.68 24.01 -10.64
N GLU A 35 27.67 23.34 -11.20
CA GLU A 35 27.50 22.27 -12.19
C GLU A 35 26.77 21.05 -11.59
N GLU A 36 27.03 20.75 -10.33
CA GLU A 36 26.44 19.63 -9.61
C GLU A 36 24.96 19.88 -9.29
N THR A 37 24.07 19.09 -9.88
CA THR A 37 22.61 19.19 -9.69
C THR A 37 22.20 19.09 -8.22
N VAL A 38 22.84 18.19 -7.46
CA VAL A 38 22.52 17.96 -6.05
C VAL A 38 22.79 19.23 -5.21
N VAL A 39 23.86 19.98 -5.53
CA VAL A 39 24.18 21.25 -4.84
C VAL A 39 23.13 22.30 -5.15
N ARG A 40 22.72 22.44 -6.43
CA ARG A 40 21.68 23.41 -6.83
C ARG A 40 20.34 23.08 -6.16
N GLU A 41 19.90 21.81 -6.17
CA GLU A 41 18.65 21.38 -5.56
C GLU A 41 18.64 21.59 -4.03
N SER A 42 19.74 21.27 -3.36
CA SER A 42 19.91 21.54 -1.92
C SER A 42 19.86 23.05 -1.62
N THR A 43 20.49 23.87 -2.48
CA THR A 43 20.46 25.34 -2.35
C THR A 43 19.05 25.91 -2.52
N VAL A 44 18.32 25.44 -3.53
CA VAL A 44 16.91 25.81 -3.76
C VAL A 44 16.04 25.43 -2.56
N GLU A 45 16.22 24.23 -2.02
CA GLU A 45 15.49 23.79 -0.83
C GLU A 45 15.85 24.62 0.42
N GLY A 46 17.11 25.01 0.54
CA GLY A 46 17.58 25.95 1.54
C GLY A 46 16.86 27.30 1.46
N LEU A 47 16.79 27.89 0.26
CA LEU A 47 16.07 29.15 0.02
C LEU A 47 14.57 29.01 0.26
N ARG A 48 13.97 27.86 -0.08
CA ARG A 48 12.55 27.59 0.23
C ARG A 48 12.24 27.66 1.73
N LYS A 49 13.18 27.24 2.57
CA LYS A 49 13.07 27.30 4.04
C LYS A 49 13.36 28.69 4.61
N LEU A 50 14.21 29.46 3.94
CA LEU A 50 14.66 30.78 4.40
C LEU A 50 13.74 31.92 3.98
N VAL A 51 13.24 31.92 2.73
CA VAL A 51 12.42 33.01 2.18
C VAL A 51 11.18 33.36 3.01
N PRO A 52 10.49 32.42 3.69
CA PRO A 52 9.43 32.76 4.64
C PRO A 52 9.86 33.72 5.76
N SER A 53 11.13 33.77 6.13
CA SER A 53 11.66 34.68 7.16
C SER A 53 12.10 36.05 6.62
N PHE A 54 12.25 36.20 5.29
CA PHE A 54 12.52 37.50 4.71
C PHE A 54 11.28 38.38 4.75
N THR A 55 11.49 39.70 4.84
CA THR A 55 10.41 40.68 4.64
C THR A 55 10.03 40.74 3.16
N ASP A 56 8.82 41.20 2.86
CA ASP A 56 8.37 41.38 1.47
C ASP A 56 9.31 42.35 0.74
N GLU A 57 9.77 43.40 1.43
CA GLU A 57 10.73 44.37 0.88
C GLU A 57 12.06 43.72 0.48
N GLN A 58 12.61 42.84 1.31
CA GLN A 58 13.84 42.10 0.99
C GLN A 58 13.64 41.17 -0.23
N VAL A 59 12.49 40.47 -0.30
CA VAL A 59 12.19 39.63 -1.45
C VAL A 59 12.12 40.49 -2.72
N GLN A 60 11.45 41.64 -2.67
CA GLN A 60 11.26 42.53 -3.82
C GLN A 60 12.55 43.24 -4.24
N LYS A 61 13.37 43.69 -3.30
CA LYS A 61 14.57 44.48 -3.58
C LYS A 61 15.82 43.66 -3.82
N ASP A 62 15.94 42.50 -3.18
CA ASP A 62 17.17 41.71 -3.21
C ASP A 62 17.01 40.39 -3.96
N LEU A 63 15.98 39.58 -3.65
CA LEU A 63 15.82 38.24 -4.26
C LEU A 63 15.26 38.30 -5.69
N ILE A 64 14.22 39.08 -5.94
CA ILE A 64 13.64 39.17 -7.29
C ILE A 64 14.63 39.70 -8.33
N PRO A 65 15.42 40.76 -8.07
CA PRO A 65 16.48 41.16 -8.99
C PRO A 65 17.51 40.06 -9.27
N MET A 66 17.87 39.27 -8.26
CA MET A 66 18.74 38.10 -8.44
C MET A 66 18.08 37.06 -9.35
N VAL A 67 16.80 36.71 -9.13
CA VAL A 67 16.03 35.77 -9.98
C VAL A 67 15.96 36.28 -11.43
N VAL A 68 15.71 37.56 -11.64
CA VAL A 68 15.72 38.18 -12.97
C VAL A 68 17.07 38.05 -13.65
N ASN A 69 18.15 38.33 -12.93
CA ASN A 69 19.51 38.24 -13.45
C ASN A 69 19.84 36.81 -13.90
N ILE A 70 19.62 35.81 -13.06
CA ILE A 70 19.92 34.42 -13.38
C ILE A 70 19.00 33.82 -14.46
N SER A 71 17.78 34.34 -14.60
CA SER A 71 16.84 33.91 -15.66
C SER A 71 17.24 34.43 -17.05
N ASN A 72 17.88 35.58 -17.12
CA ASN A 72 18.32 36.19 -18.37
C ASN A 72 19.79 35.85 -18.72
N GLY A 73 20.52 35.19 -17.84
CA GLY A 73 21.88 34.72 -18.07
C GLY A 73 21.94 33.61 -19.12
N GLU A 74 23.16 33.38 -19.68
CA GLU A 74 23.38 32.35 -20.71
C GLU A 74 23.46 30.93 -20.11
N ALA A 75 23.97 30.79 -18.89
CA ALA A 75 24.16 29.49 -18.26
C ALA A 75 22.86 28.82 -17.88
N PHE A 76 22.61 27.63 -18.43
CA PHE A 76 21.35 26.87 -18.20
C PHE A 76 21.15 26.49 -16.74
N GLN A 77 22.22 26.29 -15.96
CA GLN A 77 22.14 25.96 -14.53
C GLN A 77 21.37 27.01 -13.75
N PHE A 78 21.67 28.28 -14.01
CA PHE A 78 20.96 29.41 -13.39
C PHE A 78 19.49 29.47 -13.80
N LYS A 79 19.18 29.27 -15.08
CA LYS A 79 17.79 29.25 -15.57
C LYS A 79 16.96 28.13 -14.94
N VAL A 80 17.57 26.93 -14.77
CA VAL A 80 16.94 25.82 -14.05
C VAL A 80 16.64 26.22 -12.60
N SER A 81 17.58 26.84 -11.91
CA SER A 81 17.38 27.32 -10.53
C SER A 81 16.29 28.42 -10.47
N ALA A 82 16.25 29.31 -11.46
CA ALA A 82 15.25 30.36 -11.54
C ALA A 82 13.82 29.81 -11.62
N CYS A 83 13.57 28.70 -12.35
CA CYS A 83 12.24 28.08 -12.40
C CYS A 83 11.68 27.79 -10.99
N TYR A 84 12.51 27.29 -10.09
CA TYR A 84 12.11 27.04 -8.71
C TYR A 84 11.95 28.31 -7.89
N LEU A 85 12.86 29.29 -8.06
CA LEU A 85 12.88 30.52 -7.27
C LEU A 85 11.70 31.45 -7.58
N ILE A 86 11.20 31.46 -8.82
CA ILE A 86 9.99 32.20 -9.19
C ILE A 86 8.84 31.80 -8.24
N ARG A 87 8.58 30.50 -8.06
CA ARG A 87 7.53 30.00 -7.16
C ARG A 87 7.81 30.35 -5.70
N ILE A 88 9.07 30.28 -5.28
CA ILE A 88 9.46 30.57 -3.89
C ILE A 88 9.26 32.05 -3.55
N CYS A 89 9.56 32.95 -4.48
CA CYS A 89 9.45 34.40 -4.27
C CYS A 89 8.02 34.95 -4.48
N TYR A 90 7.19 34.27 -5.29
CA TYR A 90 5.87 34.76 -5.72
C TYR A 90 4.95 35.23 -4.59
N PRO A 91 4.80 34.50 -3.45
CA PRO A 91 3.91 34.91 -2.37
C PRO A 91 4.24 36.28 -1.76
N LYS A 92 5.51 36.71 -1.83
CA LYS A 92 6.01 37.95 -1.26
C LYS A 92 6.39 39.01 -2.32
N ALA A 93 6.10 38.74 -3.57
CA ALA A 93 6.54 39.55 -4.71
C ALA A 93 5.78 40.90 -4.81
N GLY A 94 4.61 41.06 -4.19
CA GLY A 94 3.84 42.31 -4.23
C GLY A 94 3.59 42.79 -5.66
N LYS A 95 4.11 43.96 -6.03
CA LYS A 95 3.97 44.55 -7.36
C LYS A 95 4.80 43.86 -8.45
N GLU A 96 5.77 43.06 -8.08
CA GLU A 96 6.67 42.34 -9.01
C GLU A 96 6.07 40.98 -9.48
N LYS A 97 4.86 40.61 -9.05
CA LYS A 97 4.22 39.35 -9.41
C LYS A 97 4.09 39.13 -10.91
N GLU A 98 3.58 40.12 -11.63
CA GLU A 98 3.44 40.08 -13.10
C GLU A 98 4.79 39.84 -13.79
N LYS A 99 5.85 40.51 -13.31
CA LYS A 99 7.21 40.34 -13.82
C LYS A 99 7.71 38.91 -13.63
N LEU A 100 7.43 38.28 -12.49
CA LEU A 100 7.80 36.88 -12.24
C LEU A 100 7.03 35.92 -13.16
N VAL A 101 5.76 36.15 -13.40
CA VAL A 101 4.95 35.37 -14.35
C VAL A 101 5.50 35.48 -15.77
N ASN A 102 5.79 36.69 -16.23
CA ASN A 102 6.38 36.93 -17.56
C ASN A 102 7.76 36.28 -17.70
N LEU A 103 8.55 36.29 -16.64
CA LEU A 103 9.83 35.61 -16.60
C LEU A 103 9.68 34.08 -16.69
N TYR A 104 8.69 33.54 -15.99
CA TYR A 104 8.36 32.12 -16.08
C TYR A 104 7.97 31.71 -17.51
N PHE A 105 7.16 32.50 -18.22
CA PHE A 105 6.82 32.22 -19.61
C PHE A 105 8.01 32.21 -20.54
N LYS A 106 8.99 33.09 -20.33
CA LYS A 106 10.26 33.05 -21.08
C LYS A 106 11.00 31.74 -20.86
N LEU A 107 11.03 31.22 -19.62
CA LEU A 107 11.66 29.94 -19.30
C LEU A 107 10.88 28.73 -19.87
N CYS A 108 9.55 28.85 -20.00
CA CYS A 108 8.73 27.84 -20.66
C CYS A 108 9.00 27.73 -22.16
N ASP A 109 9.35 28.86 -22.80
CA ASP A 109 9.66 28.95 -24.23
C ASP A 109 11.18 28.82 -24.53
N ASP A 110 12.04 28.57 -23.52
CA ASP A 110 13.49 28.41 -23.69
C ASP A 110 13.83 27.20 -24.59
N ASP A 111 14.84 27.32 -25.44
CA ASP A 111 15.23 26.24 -26.37
C ASP A 111 15.87 25.03 -25.69
N THR A 112 16.33 25.19 -24.46
CA THR A 112 17.03 24.13 -23.71
C THR A 112 16.04 23.14 -23.08
N PRO A 113 16.07 21.84 -23.44
CA PRO A 113 15.07 20.87 -22.97
C PRO A 113 14.98 20.71 -21.45
N ILE A 114 16.11 20.82 -20.73
CA ILE A 114 16.12 20.68 -19.26
C ILE A 114 15.42 21.86 -18.58
N ILE A 115 15.48 23.07 -19.17
CA ILE A 115 14.79 24.25 -18.65
C ILE A 115 13.29 24.09 -18.84
N LYS A 116 12.83 23.74 -20.05
CA LYS A 116 11.42 23.42 -20.32
C LYS A 116 10.87 22.34 -19.37
N ARG A 117 11.63 21.26 -19.16
CA ARG A 117 11.22 20.18 -18.25
C ARG A 117 11.12 20.69 -16.81
N THR A 118 12.06 21.55 -16.36
CA THR A 118 11.99 22.11 -15.00
C THR A 118 10.82 23.08 -14.85
N ALA A 119 10.57 23.92 -15.86
CA ALA A 119 9.40 24.78 -15.89
C ALA A 119 8.11 23.96 -15.84
N ALA A 120 8.00 22.89 -16.63
CA ALA A 120 6.85 21.98 -16.60
C ALA A 120 6.63 21.33 -15.22
N LYS A 121 7.72 20.97 -14.52
CA LYS A 121 7.66 20.42 -13.14
C LYS A 121 7.08 21.44 -12.14
N GLU A 122 7.46 22.70 -12.27
CA GLU A 122 7.02 23.77 -11.37
C GLU A 122 5.67 24.37 -11.76
N PHE A 123 5.13 24.02 -12.93
CA PHE A 123 3.91 24.60 -13.48
C PHE A 123 2.70 24.46 -12.55
N GLY A 124 2.35 23.24 -12.19
CA GLY A 124 1.18 23.00 -11.34
C GLY A 124 1.32 23.60 -9.93
N PRO A 125 2.46 23.38 -9.22
CA PRO A 125 2.72 24.05 -7.95
C PRO A 125 2.66 25.58 -8.03
N LEU A 126 3.09 26.18 -9.14
CA LEU A 126 3.00 27.62 -9.36
C LEU A 126 1.55 28.07 -9.57
N CYS A 127 0.76 27.34 -10.36
CA CYS A 127 -0.64 27.63 -10.57
C CYS A 127 -1.47 27.63 -9.27
N LEU A 128 -1.06 26.87 -8.25
CA LEU A 128 -1.74 26.84 -6.95
C LEU A 128 -1.62 28.15 -6.15
N ILE A 129 -0.64 29.00 -6.47
CA ILE A 129 -0.35 30.23 -5.73
C ILE A 129 -0.56 31.51 -6.56
N ILE A 130 -0.70 31.37 -7.87
CA ILE A 130 -1.02 32.48 -8.80
C ILE A 130 -2.53 32.79 -8.73
N GLU A 131 -2.91 34.02 -9.02
CA GLU A 131 -4.29 34.48 -9.14
C GLU A 131 -5.05 33.66 -10.19
N LYS A 132 -6.27 33.19 -9.86
CA LYS A 132 -7.06 32.30 -10.72
C LYS A 132 -7.30 32.86 -12.14
N ASP A 133 -7.49 34.15 -12.26
CA ASP A 133 -7.73 34.80 -13.56
C ASP A 133 -6.49 34.75 -14.46
N THR A 134 -5.30 34.94 -13.90
CA THR A 134 -4.02 34.78 -14.61
C THR A 134 -3.82 33.32 -15.03
N VAL A 135 -4.18 32.36 -14.17
CA VAL A 135 -4.09 30.95 -14.54
C VAL A 135 -5.01 30.62 -15.71
N LYS A 136 -6.26 31.14 -15.71
CA LYS A 136 -7.23 30.92 -16.81
C LYS A 136 -6.79 31.57 -18.13
N SER A 137 -6.31 32.80 -18.09
CA SER A 137 -6.00 33.58 -19.31
C SER A 137 -4.66 33.15 -19.95
N GLU A 138 -3.65 32.87 -19.15
CA GLU A 138 -2.28 32.73 -19.61
C GLU A 138 -1.67 31.33 -19.37
N MET A 139 -1.79 30.80 -18.14
CA MET A 139 -1.14 29.55 -17.80
C MET A 139 -1.72 28.33 -18.55
N LEU A 140 -3.03 28.30 -18.82
CA LEU A 140 -3.65 27.23 -19.62
C LEU A 140 -3.10 27.17 -21.05
N ASN A 141 -2.71 28.30 -21.63
CA ASN A 141 -2.06 28.33 -22.94
C ASN A 141 -0.64 27.76 -22.87
N CYS A 142 0.11 28.07 -21.80
CA CYS A 142 1.42 27.48 -21.53
C CYS A 142 1.32 25.95 -21.35
N TYR A 143 0.29 25.45 -20.64
CA TYR A 143 0.03 24.01 -20.52
C TYR A 143 -0.12 23.33 -21.89
N LYS A 144 -0.92 23.93 -22.79
CA LYS A 144 -1.11 23.41 -24.16
C LYS A 144 0.21 23.35 -24.94
N LYS A 145 1.10 24.33 -24.78
CA LYS A 145 2.43 24.31 -25.39
C LYS A 145 3.25 23.11 -24.88
N PHE A 146 3.30 22.91 -23.56
CA PHE A 146 4.03 21.79 -22.97
C PHE A 146 3.52 20.41 -23.46
N MET A 147 2.22 20.28 -23.70
CA MET A 147 1.66 19.03 -24.25
C MET A 147 2.06 18.75 -25.71
N ASN A 148 2.65 19.72 -26.41
CA ASN A 148 3.20 19.55 -27.77
C ASN A 148 4.73 19.39 -27.81
N GLU A 149 5.39 19.44 -26.65
CA GLU A 149 6.84 19.32 -26.51
C GLU A 149 7.32 17.85 -26.56
N SER A 150 8.60 17.62 -26.25
CA SER A 150 9.19 16.28 -26.14
C SER A 150 8.44 15.43 -25.10
N ASP A 151 8.53 14.11 -25.21
CA ASP A 151 7.83 13.19 -24.28
C ASP A 151 8.26 13.40 -22.82
N THR A 152 9.52 13.76 -22.57
CA THR A 152 10.02 14.07 -21.22
C THR A 152 9.36 15.28 -20.59
N VAL A 153 9.00 16.28 -21.39
CA VAL A 153 8.23 17.45 -20.93
C VAL A 153 6.76 17.07 -20.72
N ARG A 154 6.16 16.31 -21.68
CA ARG A 154 4.77 15.86 -21.55
C ARG A 154 4.56 14.97 -20.31
N VAL A 155 5.44 14.05 -20.02
CA VAL A 155 5.42 13.25 -18.79
C VAL A 155 5.45 14.14 -17.55
N THR A 156 6.32 15.15 -17.56
CA THR A 156 6.54 16.02 -16.39
C THR A 156 5.36 16.95 -16.11
N ILE A 157 4.62 17.38 -17.16
CA ILE A 157 3.48 18.30 -16.98
C ILE A 157 2.18 17.59 -16.56
N LEU A 158 2.04 16.29 -16.81
CA LEU A 158 0.81 15.53 -16.52
C LEU A 158 0.29 15.66 -15.08
N PRO A 159 1.13 15.60 -14.03
CA PRO A 159 0.66 15.80 -12.66
C PRO A 159 -0.03 17.14 -12.43
N SER A 160 0.26 18.14 -13.26
CA SER A 160 -0.37 19.47 -13.17
C SER A 160 -1.87 19.44 -13.46
N ILE A 161 -2.38 18.45 -14.22
CA ILE A 161 -3.83 18.26 -14.41
C ILE A 161 -4.52 18.05 -13.06
N VAL A 162 -3.93 17.24 -12.17
CA VAL A 162 -4.46 17.01 -10.83
C VAL A 162 -4.52 18.32 -10.03
N GLN A 163 -3.46 19.13 -10.12
CA GLN A 163 -3.37 20.39 -9.39
C GLN A 163 -4.34 21.44 -9.95
N LEU A 164 -4.44 21.54 -11.27
CA LEU A 164 -5.42 22.43 -11.94
C LEU A 164 -6.87 22.03 -11.61
N SER A 165 -7.15 20.73 -11.51
CA SER A 165 -8.47 20.23 -11.13
C SER A 165 -8.89 20.66 -9.72
N LYS A 166 -7.93 20.87 -8.82
CA LYS A 166 -8.19 21.42 -7.47
C LYS A 166 -8.60 22.88 -7.51
N ILE A 167 -8.06 23.66 -8.45
CA ILE A 167 -8.31 25.09 -8.57
C ILE A 167 -9.64 25.36 -9.31
N PHE A 168 -9.89 24.59 -10.37
CA PHE A 168 -10.96 24.79 -11.31
C PHE A 168 -11.99 23.68 -11.25
N GLN A 169 -13.15 24.01 -10.68
CA GLN A 169 -14.29 23.10 -10.61
C GLN A 169 -15.41 23.48 -11.59
N GLU A 170 -15.20 24.51 -12.40
CA GLU A 170 -16.15 24.92 -13.41
C GLU A 170 -16.30 23.84 -14.49
N PRO A 171 -17.54 23.53 -14.93
CA PRO A 171 -17.82 22.43 -15.86
C PRO A 171 -17.03 22.49 -17.17
N GLU A 172 -16.79 23.67 -17.71
CA GLU A 172 -16.03 23.87 -18.96
C GLU A 172 -14.55 23.50 -18.80
N LEU A 173 -13.96 23.85 -17.66
CA LEU A 173 -12.55 23.53 -17.36
C LEU A 173 -12.38 22.05 -16.97
N GLN A 174 -13.35 21.47 -16.29
CA GLN A 174 -13.38 20.03 -16.07
C GLN A 174 -13.43 19.27 -17.40
N LYS A 175 -14.24 19.72 -18.35
CA LYS A 175 -14.28 19.14 -19.71
C LYS A 175 -12.92 19.21 -20.41
N LEU A 176 -12.21 20.35 -20.28
CA LEU A 176 -10.86 20.49 -20.82
C LEU A 176 -9.87 19.50 -20.16
N HIS A 177 -9.95 19.30 -18.85
CA HIS A 177 -9.09 18.33 -18.17
C HIS A 177 -9.34 16.89 -18.67
N ILE A 178 -10.60 16.52 -18.89
CA ILE A 178 -10.94 15.21 -19.49
C ILE A 178 -10.40 15.09 -20.92
N GLN A 179 -10.50 16.14 -21.72
CA GLN A 179 -9.90 16.14 -23.07
C GLN A 179 -8.38 15.89 -23.01
N ASN A 180 -7.69 16.50 -22.04
CA ASN A 180 -6.25 16.29 -21.84
C ASN A 180 -5.95 14.87 -21.37
N ILE A 181 -6.76 14.28 -20.48
CA ILE A 181 -6.65 12.88 -20.04
C ILE A 181 -6.86 11.92 -21.23
N ASN A 182 -7.90 12.17 -22.04
CA ASN A 182 -8.16 11.38 -23.24
C ASN A 182 -6.99 11.46 -24.24
N ALA A 183 -6.48 12.66 -24.51
CA ALA A 183 -5.32 12.84 -25.38
C ALA A 183 -4.07 12.11 -24.86
N ALA A 184 -3.80 12.20 -23.56
CA ALA A 184 -2.67 11.54 -22.95
C ALA A 184 -2.81 9.99 -22.94
N SER A 185 -4.05 9.45 -22.94
CA SER A 185 -4.28 8.00 -22.98
C SER A 185 -3.92 7.35 -24.33
N ILE A 186 -3.84 8.17 -25.39
CA ILE A 186 -3.45 7.75 -26.74
C ILE A 186 -2.16 8.42 -27.21
N ASP A 187 -1.38 9.00 -26.29
CA ASP A 187 -0.11 9.64 -26.66
C ASP A 187 0.83 8.67 -27.36
N LYS A 188 1.60 9.17 -28.34
CA LYS A 188 2.58 8.38 -29.09
C LYS A 188 3.68 7.77 -28.21
N SER A 189 4.03 8.45 -27.08
CA SER A 189 5.03 7.94 -26.14
C SER A 189 4.36 7.07 -25.06
N TRP A 190 4.80 5.84 -24.94
CA TRP A 190 4.34 4.93 -23.89
C TRP A 190 4.63 5.47 -22.48
N ARG A 191 5.69 6.28 -22.32
CA ARG A 191 6.01 6.90 -21.03
C ARG A 191 4.93 7.86 -20.57
N VAL A 192 4.34 8.63 -21.49
CA VAL A 192 3.22 9.54 -21.20
C VAL A 192 1.99 8.73 -20.80
N ARG A 193 1.67 7.68 -21.56
CA ARG A 193 0.54 6.79 -21.26
C ARG A 193 0.72 6.08 -19.92
N ASN A 194 1.94 5.64 -19.60
CA ASN A 194 2.25 4.99 -18.32
C ASN A 194 2.14 5.97 -17.14
N GLU A 195 2.65 7.19 -17.28
CA GLU A 195 2.51 8.22 -16.25
C GLU A 195 1.03 8.56 -16.01
N LEU A 196 0.24 8.67 -17.08
CA LEU A 196 -1.21 8.86 -16.95
C LEU A 196 -1.85 7.72 -16.15
N ALA A 197 -1.49 6.46 -16.43
CA ALA A 197 -2.01 5.31 -15.70
C ALA A 197 -1.67 5.40 -14.19
N ASN A 198 -0.46 5.81 -13.84
CA ASN A 198 -0.04 5.97 -12.45
C ASN A 198 -0.78 7.10 -11.72
N LEU A 199 -1.15 8.17 -12.43
CA LEU A 199 -1.88 9.31 -11.87
C LEU A 199 -3.39 9.07 -11.76
N TYR A 200 -3.91 8.03 -12.42
CA TYR A 200 -5.34 7.80 -12.57
C TYR A 200 -6.12 7.76 -11.26
N PRO A 201 -5.64 7.14 -10.18
CA PRO A 201 -6.33 7.16 -8.90
C PRO A 201 -6.60 8.57 -8.36
N GLN A 202 -5.68 9.52 -8.62
CA GLN A 202 -5.83 10.89 -8.18
C GLN A 202 -6.92 11.63 -8.97
N PHE A 203 -7.10 11.33 -10.24
CA PHE A 203 -8.17 11.95 -11.04
C PHE A 203 -9.55 11.53 -10.55
N ILE A 204 -9.75 10.26 -10.25
CA ILE A 204 -11.03 9.74 -9.76
C ILE A 204 -11.45 10.46 -8.47
N ASP A 205 -10.52 10.72 -7.55
CA ASP A 205 -10.82 11.39 -6.28
C ASP A 205 -11.35 12.82 -6.49
N TYR A 206 -10.95 13.50 -7.58
CA TYR A 206 -11.45 14.83 -7.90
C TYR A 206 -12.73 14.84 -8.74
N PHE A 207 -12.88 13.89 -9.65
CA PHE A 207 -13.96 13.92 -10.63
C PHE A 207 -15.12 12.99 -10.32
N GLN A 208 -15.07 12.19 -9.23
CA GLN A 208 -16.11 11.21 -8.88
C GLN A 208 -17.51 11.81 -8.74
N ASN A 209 -17.62 13.11 -8.39
CA ASN A 209 -18.89 13.82 -8.22
C ASN A 209 -19.33 14.58 -9.50
N SER A 210 -18.66 14.40 -10.62
CA SER A 210 -18.94 15.08 -11.87
C SER A 210 -19.65 14.12 -12.83
N PRO A 211 -21.00 14.08 -12.86
CA PRO A 211 -21.77 13.02 -13.51
C PRO A 211 -21.62 12.94 -15.03
N ASN A 212 -21.11 14.00 -15.65
CA ASN A 212 -20.98 14.11 -17.11
C ASN A 212 -19.59 13.75 -17.65
N LEU A 213 -18.68 13.27 -16.78
CA LEU A 213 -17.30 13.01 -17.16
C LEU A 213 -17.04 11.51 -17.31
N ASP A 214 -16.74 11.07 -18.53
CA ASP A 214 -16.36 9.67 -18.77
C ASP A 214 -14.85 9.47 -18.52
N LEU A 215 -14.53 9.04 -17.28
CA LEU A 215 -13.19 8.65 -16.87
C LEU A 215 -12.92 7.16 -17.08
N VAL A 216 -13.92 6.37 -17.50
CA VAL A 216 -13.75 4.92 -17.67
C VAL A 216 -13.14 4.60 -19.04
N GLN A 217 -13.50 5.35 -20.07
CA GLN A 217 -12.97 5.12 -21.42
C GLN A 217 -11.44 5.22 -21.52
N PRO A 218 -10.76 6.25 -20.96
CA PRO A 218 -9.30 6.33 -21.02
C PRO A 218 -8.60 5.18 -20.29
N ILE A 219 -9.09 4.76 -19.12
CA ILE A 219 -8.47 3.62 -18.42
C ILE A 219 -8.65 2.31 -19.21
N CYS A 220 -9.81 2.11 -19.87
CA CYS A 220 -10.02 0.99 -20.76
C CYS A 220 -9.07 1.01 -21.97
N THR A 221 -8.73 2.18 -22.48
CA THR A 221 -7.74 2.35 -23.55
C THR A 221 -6.35 1.92 -23.08
N LEU A 222 -5.92 2.40 -21.90
CA LEU A 222 -4.64 2.05 -21.30
C LEU A 222 -4.53 0.54 -20.95
N MET A 223 -5.64 -0.10 -20.55
CA MET A 223 -5.67 -1.55 -20.29
C MET A 223 -5.44 -2.39 -21.55
N LYS A 224 -5.70 -1.83 -22.73
CA LYS A 224 -5.50 -2.49 -24.03
C LYS A 224 -4.21 -2.04 -24.74
N ASP A 225 -3.34 -1.32 -24.04
CA ASP A 225 -2.10 -0.79 -24.62
C ASP A 225 -1.22 -1.89 -25.22
N SER A 226 -0.43 -1.56 -26.22
CA SER A 226 0.59 -2.46 -26.77
C SER A 226 1.72 -2.73 -25.78
N GLU A 227 2.06 -1.72 -24.95
CA GLU A 227 3.14 -1.80 -23.98
C GLU A 227 2.66 -2.47 -22.69
N THR A 228 3.41 -3.47 -22.26
CA THR A 228 3.08 -4.27 -21.09
C THR A 228 3.09 -3.44 -19.80
N GLU A 229 4.03 -2.52 -19.68
CA GLU A 229 4.18 -1.62 -18.54
C GLU A 229 2.95 -0.71 -18.37
N VAL A 230 2.43 -0.20 -19.48
CA VAL A 230 1.22 0.64 -19.48
C VAL A 230 0.00 -0.18 -19.05
N LYS A 231 -0.18 -1.39 -19.62
CA LYS A 231 -1.25 -2.32 -19.21
C LYS A 231 -1.20 -2.64 -17.72
N ALA A 232 -0.02 -3.02 -17.23
CA ALA A 232 0.16 -3.37 -15.82
C ALA A 232 -0.14 -2.19 -14.88
N SER A 233 0.33 -0.98 -15.21
CA SER A 233 0.05 0.24 -14.46
C SER A 233 -1.43 0.60 -14.49
N ALA A 234 -2.10 0.48 -15.64
CA ALA A 234 -3.54 0.75 -15.78
C ALA A 234 -4.38 -0.22 -14.93
N LEU A 235 -4.08 -1.51 -14.95
CA LEU A 235 -4.76 -2.52 -14.13
C LEU A 235 -4.50 -2.32 -12.63
N LYS A 236 -3.27 -1.95 -12.26
CA LYS A 236 -2.93 -1.59 -10.88
C LYS A 236 -3.71 -0.36 -10.41
N ALA A 237 -3.82 0.66 -11.25
CA ALA A 237 -4.62 1.84 -10.97
C ALA A 237 -6.11 1.47 -10.84
N LEU A 238 -6.63 0.65 -11.75
CA LEU A 238 -8.01 0.18 -11.71
C LEU A 238 -8.33 -0.54 -10.40
N ASN A 239 -7.42 -1.38 -9.88
CA ASN A 239 -7.60 -2.02 -8.57
C ASN A 239 -7.82 -1.04 -7.42
N GLN A 240 -7.26 0.17 -7.51
CA GLN A 240 -7.42 1.20 -6.48
C GLN A 240 -8.74 1.98 -6.60
N ILE A 241 -9.31 2.05 -7.80
CA ILE A 241 -10.45 2.92 -8.10
C ILE A 241 -11.75 2.18 -8.40
N ILE A 242 -11.70 0.88 -8.68
CA ILE A 242 -12.85 0.09 -9.20
C ILE A 242 -14.10 0.23 -8.31
N SER A 243 -13.94 0.30 -7.00
CA SER A 243 -15.05 0.46 -6.05
C SER A 243 -15.69 1.86 -6.07
N LYS A 244 -15.03 2.83 -6.70
CA LYS A 244 -15.50 4.21 -6.84
C LYS A 244 -16.17 4.45 -8.20
N LEU A 245 -16.07 3.48 -9.12
CA LEU A 245 -16.65 3.60 -10.46
C LEU A 245 -18.13 3.21 -10.46
N PRO A 246 -18.96 3.84 -11.34
CA PRO A 246 -20.36 3.46 -11.50
C PRO A 246 -20.51 2.01 -11.93
N SER A 247 -21.41 1.26 -11.31
CA SER A 247 -21.60 -0.18 -11.56
C SER A 247 -21.98 -0.51 -13.00
N ASP A 248 -22.79 0.35 -13.63
CA ASP A 248 -23.16 0.24 -15.03
C ASP A 248 -21.94 0.34 -15.96
N LYS A 249 -21.02 1.27 -15.68
CA LYS A 249 -19.77 1.44 -16.42
C LYS A 249 -18.81 0.26 -16.21
N VAL A 250 -18.72 -0.25 -14.99
CA VAL A 250 -17.94 -1.46 -14.71
C VAL A 250 -18.46 -2.62 -15.56
N ASN A 251 -19.77 -2.83 -15.58
CA ASN A 251 -20.37 -3.94 -16.34
C ASN A 251 -20.27 -3.77 -17.86
N THR A 252 -20.47 -2.55 -18.37
CA THR A 252 -20.54 -2.30 -19.83
C THR A 252 -19.21 -1.97 -20.48
N GLN A 253 -18.20 -1.52 -19.74
CA GLN A 253 -16.90 -1.11 -20.30
C GLN A 253 -15.72 -1.90 -19.72
N ILE A 254 -15.60 -2.00 -18.38
CA ILE A 254 -14.45 -2.66 -17.74
C ILE A 254 -14.48 -4.17 -17.96
N VAL A 255 -15.60 -4.82 -17.67
CA VAL A 255 -15.72 -6.29 -17.80
C VAL A 255 -15.46 -6.78 -19.24
N PRO A 256 -16.04 -6.17 -20.30
CA PRO A 256 -15.71 -6.55 -21.68
C PRO A 256 -14.24 -6.29 -22.03
N THR A 257 -13.64 -5.22 -21.49
CA THR A 257 -12.21 -4.92 -21.70
C THR A 257 -11.34 -6.00 -21.08
N LEU A 258 -11.60 -6.41 -19.83
CA LEU A 258 -10.87 -7.50 -19.18
C LEU A 258 -11.03 -8.83 -19.91
N ARG A 259 -12.23 -9.14 -20.37
CA ARG A 259 -12.49 -10.35 -21.15
C ARG A 259 -11.66 -10.40 -22.44
N GLY A 260 -11.40 -9.24 -23.05
CA GLY A 260 -10.50 -9.12 -24.20
C GLY A 260 -9.03 -9.42 -23.90
N LEU A 261 -8.62 -9.45 -22.62
CA LEU A 261 -7.26 -9.78 -22.15
C LEU A 261 -7.08 -11.28 -21.82
N ASN A 262 -8.00 -12.14 -22.23
CA ASN A 262 -7.97 -13.58 -21.91
C ASN A 262 -6.68 -14.30 -22.38
N ASN A 263 -6.05 -13.82 -23.46
CA ASN A 263 -4.83 -14.38 -24.03
C ASN A 263 -3.55 -13.63 -23.58
N GLU A 264 -3.64 -12.86 -22.51
CA GLU A 264 -2.47 -12.13 -21.99
C GLU A 264 -1.39 -13.11 -21.52
N SER A 265 -0.13 -12.81 -21.86
CA SER A 265 1.03 -13.64 -21.49
C SER A 265 1.81 -13.08 -20.31
N ASN A 266 1.76 -11.77 -20.08
CA ASN A 266 2.53 -11.13 -19.03
C ASN A 266 1.98 -11.45 -17.64
N LYS A 267 2.89 -11.90 -16.74
CA LYS A 267 2.54 -12.32 -15.38
C LYS A 267 1.98 -11.18 -14.51
N ASP A 268 2.54 -9.96 -14.65
CA ASP A 268 2.13 -8.83 -13.82
C ASP A 268 0.72 -8.34 -14.23
N THR A 269 0.45 -8.35 -15.53
CA THR A 269 -0.88 -8.08 -16.07
C THR A 269 -1.89 -9.11 -15.58
N LYS A 270 -1.60 -10.41 -15.70
CA LYS A 270 -2.45 -11.50 -15.20
C LYS A 270 -2.70 -11.42 -13.69
N SER A 271 -1.66 -11.15 -12.90
CA SER A 271 -1.79 -11.01 -11.45
C SER A 271 -2.73 -9.85 -11.07
N ASN A 272 -2.59 -8.70 -11.73
CA ASN A 272 -3.48 -7.56 -11.53
C ASN A 272 -4.93 -7.84 -11.96
N ILE A 273 -5.15 -8.62 -13.02
CA ILE A 273 -6.48 -9.10 -13.42
C ILE A 273 -7.07 -9.97 -12.29
N GLY A 274 -6.28 -10.91 -11.76
CA GLY A 274 -6.72 -11.78 -10.67
C GLY A 274 -7.18 -10.99 -9.43
N LEU A 275 -6.50 -9.89 -9.10
CA LEU A 275 -6.88 -9.00 -7.99
C LEU A 275 -8.22 -8.26 -8.23
N LEU A 276 -8.59 -8.03 -9.49
CA LEU A 276 -9.84 -7.35 -9.85
C LEU A 276 -11.08 -8.24 -9.73
N PHE A 277 -10.94 -9.55 -9.72
CA PHE A 277 -12.07 -10.48 -9.68
C PHE A 277 -12.95 -10.28 -8.44
N GLY A 278 -12.34 -10.09 -7.26
CA GLY A 278 -13.06 -9.85 -6.04
C GLY A 278 -13.93 -8.57 -6.10
N PRO A 279 -13.33 -7.39 -6.27
CA PRO A 279 -14.08 -6.14 -6.39
C PRO A 279 -15.15 -6.18 -7.48
N ILE A 280 -14.85 -6.73 -8.66
CA ILE A 280 -15.83 -6.85 -9.75
C ILE A 280 -17.00 -7.74 -9.34
N SER A 281 -16.74 -8.90 -8.73
CA SER A 281 -17.81 -9.79 -8.28
C SER A 281 -18.74 -9.13 -7.28
N ARG A 282 -18.23 -8.24 -6.44
CA ARG A 282 -19.03 -7.42 -5.50
C ARG A 282 -19.92 -6.42 -6.23
N ILE A 283 -19.45 -5.85 -7.32
CA ILE A 283 -20.16 -4.79 -8.07
C ILE A 283 -21.26 -5.36 -8.95
N ILE A 284 -20.97 -6.45 -9.71
CA ILE A 284 -21.91 -7.00 -10.70
C ILE A 284 -22.61 -8.28 -10.23
N GLY A 285 -22.34 -8.72 -8.99
CA GLY A 285 -22.83 -9.99 -8.42
C GLY A 285 -22.10 -11.21 -9.00
N TYR A 286 -22.13 -12.32 -8.25
CA TYR A 286 -21.45 -13.55 -8.65
C TYR A 286 -21.94 -14.09 -9.99
N THR A 287 -23.24 -14.08 -10.26
CA THR A 287 -23.82 -14.60 -11.52
C THR A 287 -23.26 -13.83 -12.72
N GLY A 288 -23.25 -12.50 -12.65
CA GLY A 288 -22.68 -11.66 -13.72
C GLY A 288 -21.17 -11.86 -13.86
N PHE A 289 -20.44 -11.96 -12.76
CA PHE A 289 -19.01 -12.24 -12.73
C PHE A 289 -18.69 -13.60 -13.37
N ASN A 290 -19.36 -14.66 -12.93
CA ASN A 290 -19.11 -16.01 -13.42
C ASN A 290 -19.40 -16.16 -14.91
N ALA A 291 -20.49 -15.58 -15.40
CA ALA A 291 -20.86 -15.59 -16.81
C ALA A 291 -19.83 -14.89 -17.73
N ASN A 292 -19.14 -13.87 -17.22
CA ASN A 292 -18.22 -13.05 -18.03
C ASN A 292 -16.74 -13.38 -17.81
N LEU A 293 -16.32 -13.69 -16.59
CA LEU A 293 -14.93 -13.82 -16.16
C LEU A 293 -14.61 -15.16 -15.48
N GLY A 294 -15.60 -16.04 -15.26
CA GLY A 294 -15.41 -17.33 -14.58
C GLY A 294 -14.36 -18.21 -15.25
N THR A 295 -14.44 -18.39 -16.56
CA THR A 295 -13.45 -19.19 -17.32
C THR A 295 -12.03 -18.61 -17.22
N MET A 296 -11.91 -17.28 -17.26
CA MET A 296 -10.62 -16.60 -17.05
C MET A 296 -10.09 -16.85 -15.65
N MET A 297 -10.94 -16.76 -14.63
CA MET A 297 -10.57 -17.07 -13.25
C MET A 297 -10.05 -18.50 -13.11
N ASP A 298 -10.76 -19.48 -13.68
CA ASP A 298 -10.36 -20.90 -13.64
C ASP A 298 -9.00 -21.14 -14.31
N THR A 299 -8.71 -20.40 -15.38
CA THR A 299 -7.42 -20.44 -16.07
C THR A 299 -6.31 -19.85 -15.19
N LEU A 300 -6.53 -18.65 -14.63
CA LEU A 300 -5.52 -17.96 -13.80
C LEU A 300 -5.29 -18.66 -12.45
N MET A 301 -6.26 -19.38 -11.91
CA MET A 301 -6.09 -20.24 -10.74
C MET A 301 -5.07 -21.37 -10.96
N LYS A 302 -4.90 -21.80 -12.19
CA LYS A 302 -4.00 -22.89 -12.60
C LYS A 302 -2.75 -22.39 -13.30
N ASP A 303 -2.52 -21.07 -13.34
CA ASP A 303 -1.35 -20.49 -13.99
C ASP A 303 -0.05 -21.04 -13.37
N GLU A 304 0.96 -21.26 -14.17
CA GLU A 304 2.27 -21.74 -13.72
C GLU A 304 2.94 -20.74 -12.77
N ASN A 305 2.70 -19.44 -12.96
CA ASN A 305 3.27 -18.40 -12.13
C ASN A 305 2.49 -18.21 -10.81
N ALA A 306 3.18 -18.33 -9.70
CA ALA A 306 2.59 -18.22 -8.36
C ALA A 306 2.00 -16.84 -8.05
N GLU A 307 2.56 -15.74 -8.57
CA GLU A 307 2.02 -14.40 -8.34
C GLU A 307 0.66 -14.21 -9.04
N VAL A 308 0.45 -14.87 -10.17
CA VAL A 308 -0.86 -14.88 -10.85
C VAL A 308 -1.89 -15.62 -10.01
N ARG A 309 -1.57 -16.83 -9.54
CA ARG A 309 -2.46 -17.60 -8.66
C ARG A 309 -2.73 -16.86 -7.34
N LEU A 310 -1.74 -16.15 -6.80
CA LEU A 310 -1.89 -15.32 -5.61
C LEU A 310 -2.87 -14.16 -5.83
N GLY A 311 -2.84 -13.52 -7.00
CA GLY A 311 -3.82 -12.49 -7.37
C GLY A 311 -5.25 -13.00 -7.27
N VAL A 312 -5.52 -14.20 -7.82
CA VAL A 312 -6.84 -14.84 -7.72
C VAL A 312 -7.18 -15.21 -6.28
N ALA A 313 -6.22 -15.81 -5.53
CA ALA A 313 -6.44 -16.21 -4.15
C ALA A 313 -6.89 -15.05 -3.25
N LYS A 314 -6.32 -13.86 -3.43
CA LYS A 314 -6.71 -12.64 -2.71
C LYS A 314 -8.15 -12.18 -3.00
N SER A 315 -8.70 -12.53 -4.15
CA SER A 315 -10.06 -12.20 -4.56
C SER A 315 -11.13 -13.19 -4.06
N MET A 316 -10.73 -14.38 -3.60
CA MET A 316 -11.66 -15.47 -3.29
C MET A 316 -12.68 -15.11 -2.22
N TYR A 317 -12.29 -14.40 -1.17
CA TYR A 317 -13.24 -13.98 -0.14
C TYR A 317 -14.42 -13.18 -0.72
N ASP A 318 -14.12 -12.19 -1.54
CA ASP A 318 -15.13 -11.33 -2.15
C ASP A 318 -16.03 -12.10 -3.14
N ILE A 319 -15.44 -13.02 -3.91
CA ILE A 319 -16.18 -13.89 -4.83
C ILE A 319 -17.18 -14.78 -4.03
N PHE A 320 -16.74 -15.40 -2.95
CA PHE A 320 -17.63 -16.20 -2.10
C PHE A 320 -18.75 -15.37 -1.47
N VAL A 321 -18.42 -14.17 -0.99
CA VAL A 321 -19.43 -13.29 -0.39
C VAL A 321 -20.42 -12.77 -1.43
N SER A 322 -19.99 -12.45 -2.65
CA SER A 322 -20.86 -11.99 -3.74
C SER A 322 -21.82 -13.08 -4.24
N SER A 323 -21.54 -14.35 -3.92
CA SER A 323 -22.38 -15.48 -4.28
C SER A 323 -23.57 -15.72 -3.34
N ASP A 324 -23.67 -14.92 -2.28
CA ASP A 324 -24.71 -15.03 -1.23
C ASP A 324 -24.91 -16.46 -0.69
N GLY A 325 -23.80 -17.18 -0.53
CA GLY A 325 -23.77 -18.54 -0.01
C GLY A 325 -23.89 -19.66 -1.07
N SER A 326 -24.24 -19.36 -2.32
CA SER A 326 -24.42 -20.40 -3.35
C SER A 326 -23.13 -21.19 -3.64
N LEU A 327 -21.95 -20.59 -3.41
CA LEU A 327 -20.64 -21.26 -3.59
C LEU A 327 -20.17 -22.06 -2.37
N LEU A 328 -20.86 -22.05 -1.25
CA LEU A 328 -20.40 -22.73 -0.03
C LEU A 328 -20.20 -24.23 -0.22
N SER A 329 -21.04 -24.87 -1.02
CA SER A 329 -20.88 -26.28 -1.40
C SER A 329 -19.62 -26.56 -2.24
N SER A 330 -19.09 -25.54 -2.90
CA SER A 330 -17.91 -25.62 -3.77
C SER A 330 -16.60 -25.16 -3.11
N ILE A 331 -16.60 -24.87 -1.79
CA ILE A 331 -15.39 -24.43 -1.05
C ILE A 331 -14.23 -25.41 -1.26
N ASN A 332 -14.48 -26.70 -1.20
CA ASN A 332 -13.46 -27.72 -1.37
C ASN A 332 -12.82 -27.73 -2.78
N SER A 333 -13.59 -27.45 -3.83
CA SER A 333 -13.05 -27.41 -5.20
C SER A 333 -12.16 -26.17 -5.43
N PHE A 334 -12.48 -25.04 -4.82
CA PHE A 334 -11.67 -23.81 -4.95
C PHE A 334 -10.59 -23.74 -3.89
N LEU A 335 -10.96 -23.57 -2.63
CA LEU A 335 -10.00 -23.32 -1.55
C LEU A 335 -9.22 -24.57 -1.15
N GLY A 336 -9.84 -25.77 -1.23
CA GLY A 336 -9.14 -27.03 -0.96
C GLY A 336 -8.06 -27.36 -1.99
N THR A 337 -8.20 -26.87 -3.24
CA THR A 337 -7.14 -26.97 -4.27
C THR A 337 -6.03 -25.97 -3.97
N MET A 338 -6.36 -24.70 -3.71
CA MET A 338 -5.37 -23.67 -3.39
C MET A 338 -4.62 -23.94 -2.07
N GLN A 339 -5.23 -24.64 -1.11
CA GLN A 339 -4.60 -25.05 0.14
C GLN A 339 -3.39 -25.97 -0.05
N LYS A 340 -3.32 -26.66 -1.19
CA LYS A 340 -2.21 -27.56 -1.56
C LYS A 340 -1.16 -26.88 -2.43
N ASP A 341 -1.28 -25.58 -2.67
CA ASP A 341 -0.32 -24.85 -3.51
C ASP A 341 1.09 -24.90 -2.92
N ALA A 342 2.08 -25.05 -3.78
CA ALA A 342 3.50 -25.04 -3.38
C ALA A 342 3.90 -23.70 -2.75
N GLN A 343 3.32 -22.59 -3.24
CA GLN A 343 3.58 -21.25 -2.71
C GLN A 343 2.82 -21.00 -1.42
N TYR A 344 3.53 -20.83 -0.34
CA TYR A 344 2.95 -20.64 1.01
C TYR A 344 2.06 -19.41 1.16
N ARG A 345 2.33 -18.32 0.42
CA ARG A 345 1.51 -17.09 0.45
C ARG A 345 0.09 -17.32 -0.06
N ILE A 346 -0.09 -18.25 -1.01
CA ILE A 346 -1.42 -18.65 -1.48
C ILE A 346 -2.14 -19.40 -0.36
N ARG A 347 -1.46 -20.33 0.33
CA ARG A 347 -2.03 -21.05 1.47
C ARG A 347 -2.40 -20.12 2.64
N GLU A 348 -1.58 -19.10 2.91
CA GLU A 348 -1.92 -18.03 3.88
C GLU A 348 -3.23 -17.34 3.53
N CYS A 349 -3.40 -16.93 2.27
CA CYS A 349 -4.66 -16.33 1.79
C CYS A 349 -5.86 -17.27 1.96
N VAL A 350 -5.68 -18.58 1.76
CA VAL A 350 -6.74 -19.56 1.95
C VAL A 350 -7.21 -19.60 3.40
N TYR A 351 -6.29 -19.70 4.37
CA TYR A 351 -6.67 -19.77 5.79
C TYR A 351 -7.32 -18.48 6.29
N ASP A 352 -6.84 -17.32 5.85
CA ASP A 352 -7.48 -16.04 6.12
C ASP A 352 -8.90 -15.98 5.52
N THR A 353 -9.06 -16.44 4.29
CA THR A 353 -10.36 -16.52 3.61
C THR A 353 -11.33 -17.46 4.34
N LEU A 354 -10.89 -18.67 4.71
CA LEU A 354 -11.71 -19.65 5.43
C LEU A 354 -12.21 -19.09 6.77
N ALA A 355 -11.33 -18.43 7.52
CA ALA A 355 -11.73 -17.80 8.78
C ALA A 355 -12.76 -16.68 8.58
N LYS A 356 -12.53 -15.79 7.62
CA LYS A 356 -13.46 -14.69 7.28
C LYS A 356 -14.82 -15.21 6.82
N LEU A 357 -14.85 -16.28 6.03
CA LEU A 357 -16.10 -16.94 5.61
C LEU A 357 -16.82 -17.57 6.80
N GLY A 358 -16.11 -18.23 7.71
CA GLY A 358 -16.67 -18.75 8.95
C GLY A 358 -17.33 -17.66 9.80
N ILE A 359 -16.65 -16.52 9.98
CA ILE A 359 -17.19 -15.36 10.69
C ILE A 359 -18.44 -14.81 9.97
N LYS A 360 -18.40 -14.69 8.65
CA LYS A 360 -19.48 -14.13 7.85
C LYS A 360 -20.75 -14.99 7.89
N TYR A 361 -20.61 -16.31 7.76
CA TYR A 361 -21.74 -17.23 7.62
C TYR A 361 -22.11 -17.97 8.92
N GLY A 362 -21.30 -17.84 9.96
CA GLY A 362 -21.60 -18.37 11.29
C GLY A 362 -21.17 -19.81 11.52
N LEU A 363 -21.38 -20.27 12.77
CA LEU A 363 -20.84 -21.53 13.30
C LEU A 363 -21.34 -22.78 12.54
N GLU A 364 -22.59 -22.83 12.17
CA GLU A 364 -23.16 -24.00 11.47
C GLU A 364 -22.54 -24.19 10.09
N VAL A 365 -22.41 -23.11 9.32
CA VAL A 365 -21.74 -23.16 8.03
C VAL A 365 -20.24 -23.48 8.19
N PHE A 366 -19.60 -22.91 9.21
CA PHE A 366 -18.22 -23.22 9.51
C PHE A 366 -18.03 -24.72 9.76
N LYS A 367 -18.81 -25.34 10.65
CA LYS A 367 -18.73 -26.77 10.96
C LYS A 367 -18.95 -27.67 9.74
N ASN A 368 -19.95 -27.34 8.94
CA ASN A 368 -20.38 -28.21 7.85
C ASN A 368 -19.50 -28.08 6.59
N ASN A 369 -18.94 -26.89 6.30
CA ASN A 369 -18.30 -26.61 5.03
C ASN A 369 -16.82 -26.21 5.15
N ILE A 370 -16.38 -25.64 6.28
CA ILE A 370 -15.09 -24.94 6.38
C ILE A 370 -14.12 -25.65 7.35
N GLU A 371 -14.63 -26.17 8.46
CA GLU A 371 -13.85 -26.67 9.58
C GLU A 371 -12.80 -27.70 9.17
N GLY A 372 -13.18 -28.64 8.29
CA GLY A 372 -12.27 -29.68 7.82
C GLY A 372 -11.06 -29.14 7.05
N LEU A 373 -11.24 -28.07 6.28
CA LEU A 373 -10.15 -27.39 5.59
C LEU A 373 -9.36 -26.48 6.53
N PHE A 374 -10.06 -25.75 7.40
CA PHE A 374 -9.43 -24.75 8.25
C PHE A 374 -8.35 -25.34 9.14
N PHE A 375 -8.59 -26.45 9.82
CA PHE A 375 -7.62 -27.04 10.75
C PHE A 375 -6.38 -27.68 10.11
N ASN A 376 -6.31 -27.75 8.79
CA ASN A 376 -5.10 -28.24 8.11
C ASN A 376 -3.89 -27.31 8.32
N TYR A 377 -4.07 -26.05 8.77
CA TYR A 377 -2.94 -25.18 9.15
C TYR A 377 -2.07 -25.79 10.24
N LEU A 378 -2.64 -26.60 11.13
CA LEU A 378 -1.92 -27.24 12.24
C LEU A 378 -0.75 -28.09 11.77
N THR A 379 -0.81 -28.60 10.55
CA THR A 379 0.19 -29.50 9.97
C THR A 379 0.96 -28.89 8.80
N ASP A 380 0.75 -27.62 8.48
CA ASP A 380 1.49 -26.98 7.39
C ASP A 380 2.99 -26.88 7.71
N ASN A 381 3.82 -27.13 6.72
CA ASN A 381 5.27 -27.13 6.88
C ASN A 381 5.84 -25.72 7.13
N VAL A 382 5.16 -24.66 6.66
CA VAL A 382 5.62 -23.29 6.76
C VAL A 382 5.08 -22.62 8.03
N ALA A 383 5.97 -22.01 8.81
CA ALA A 383 5.63 -21.41 10.10
C ALA A 383 4.61 -20.26 9.97
N SER A 384 4.76 -19.38 8.96
CA SER A 384 3.85 -18.24 8.75
C SER A 384 2.42 -18.68 8.42
N VAL A 385 2.26 -19.80 7.70
CA VAL A 385 0.93 -20.38 7.42
C VAL A 385 0.27 -20.88 8.72
N ARG A 386 1.02 -21.58 9.59
CA ARG A 386 0.52 -21.98 10.89
C ARG A 386 0.14 -20.79 11.77
N GLU A 387 0.93 -19.72 11.70
CA GLU A 387 0.69 -18.50 12.47
C GLU A 387 -0.57 -17.75 12.04
N ILE A 388 -0.87 -17.67 10.73
CA ILE A 388 -2.12 -17.13 10.21
C ILE A 388 -3.33 -17.92 10.74
N GLY A 389 -3.27 -19.26 10.73
CA GLY A 389 -4.31 -20.11 11.29
C GLY A 389 -4.53 -19.85 12.79
N ILE A 390 -3.45 -19.76 13.57
CA ILE A 390 -3.51 -19.44 15.01
C ILE A 390 -4.12 -18.05 15.26
N LYS A 391 -3.69 -17.03 14.52
CA LYS A 391 -4.26 -15.66 14.62
C LYS A 391 -5.77 -15.65 14.30
N SER A 392 -6.17 -16.41 13.30
CA SER A 392 -7.57 -16.51 12.89
C SER A 392 -8.46 -17.14 13.94
N LEU A 393 -7.91 -18.02 14.78
CA LEU A 393 -8.68 -18.62 15.90
C LEU A 393 -9.24 -17.59 16.86
N SER A 394 -8.48 -16.54 17.20
CA SER A 394 -8.97 -15.47 18.07
C SER A 394 -10.25 -14.82 17.55
N SER A 395 -10.30 -14.57 16.24
CA SER A 395 -11.48 -13.98 15.61
C SER A 395 -12.67 -14.94 15.56
N LEU A 396 -12.41 -16.22 15.28
CA LEU A 396 -13.43 -17.28 15.30
C LEU A 396 -13.99 -17.51 16.71
N ILE A 397 -13.12 -17.52 17.74
CA ILE A 397 -13.55 -17.69 19.13
C ILE A 397 -14.43 -16.51 19.58
N LYS A 398 -14.08 -15.27 19.22
CA LYS A 398 -14.89 -14.09 19.49
C LYS A 398 -16.29 -14.20 18.86
N GLN A 399 -16.36 -14.75 17.66
CA GLN A 399 -17.62 -14.89 16.93
C GLN A 399 -18.47 -16.06 17.42
N PHE A 400 -17.86 -17.21 17.74
CA PHE A 400 -18.57 -18.45 18.04
C PHE A 400 -18.80 -18.68 19.54
N GLY A 401 -18.02 -17.98 20.39
CA GLY A 401 -18.13 -18.02 21.84
C GLY A 401 -17.44 -19.21 22.51
N THR A 402 -17.38 -19.14 23.83
CA THR A 402 -16.67 -20.11 24.68
C THR A 402 -17.26 -21.51 24.66
N SER A 403 -18.57 -21.64 24.43
CA SER A 403 -19.23 -22.94 24.29
C SER A 403 -18.65 -23.75 23.12
N TRP A 404 -18.40 -23.11 21.97
CA TRP A 404 -17.73 -23.76 20.84
C TRP A 404 -16.30 -24.19 21.21
N VAL A 405 -15.58 -23.35 21.96
CA VAL A 405 -14.19 -23.64 22.39
C VAL A 405 -14.15 -24.93 23.20
N THR A 406 -14.99 -25.05 24.22
CA THR A 406 -14.96 -26.21 25.14
C THR A 406 -15.57 -27.46 24.54
N SER A 407 -16.67 -27.34 23.78
CA SER A 407 -17.38 -28.50 23.25
C SER A 407 -16.85 -29.05 21.92
N SER A 408 -16.09 -28.25 21.15
CA SER A 408 -15.65 -28.65 19.81
C SER A 408 -14.15 -28.41 19.59
N LEU A 409 -13.67 -27.17 19.78
CA LEU A 409 -12.31 -26.79 19.41
C LEU A 409 -11.24 -27.51 20.21
N ILE A 410 -11.30 -27.47 21.56
CA ILE A 410 -10.30 -28.11 22.42
C ILE A 410 -10.29 -29.64 22.25
N PRO A 411 -11.46 -30.35 22.25
CA PRO A 411 -11.47 -31.78 21.95
C PRO A 411 -10.81 -32.13 20.62
N LYS A 412 -11.01 -31.30 19.59
CA LYS A 412 -10.38 -31.49 18.29
C LYS A 412 -8.86 -31.29 18.33
N LEU A 413 -8.37 -30.25 19.00
CA LEU A 413 -6.93 -30.02 19.20
C LEU A 413 -6.29 -31.16 20.02
N GLN A 414 -6.98 -31.67 21.04
CA GLN A 414 -6.50 -32.80 21.82
C GLN A 414 -6.44 -34.10 21.01
N SER A 415 -7.43 -34.36 20.17
CA SER A 415 -7.45 -35.49 19.25
C SER A 415 -6.25 -35.44 18.31
N HIS A 416 -5.96 -34.29 17.76
CA HIS A 416 -4.77 -34.10 16.92
C HIS A 416 -3.46 -34.31 17.70
N LEU A 417 -3.33 -33.85 18.97
CA LEU A 417 -2.17 -34.05 19.82
C LEU A 417 -1.94 -35.51 20.19
N SER A 418 -2.96 -36.33 20.16
CA SER A 418 -2.92 -37.75 20.53
C SER A 418 -2.60 -38.67 19.34
N GLY A 419 -2.55 -38.13 18.13
CA GLY A 419 -2.26 -38.89 16.91
C GLY A 419 -0.86 -39.50 16.87
N GLN A 420 -0.72 -40.64 16.19
CA GLN A 420 0.58 -41.28 15.99
C GLN A 420 1.42 -40.50 14.96
N LYS A 421 2.74 -40.28 15.25
CA LYS A 421 3.72 -39.64 14.36
C LYS A 421 3.52 -38.13 14.05
N ILE A 422 3.04 -37.36 15.04
CA ILE A 422 2.98 -35.91 14.90
C ILE A 422 4.36 -35.28 15.07
N SER A 423 4.75 -34.37 14.14
CA SER A 423 6.01 -33.63 14.23
C SER A 423 6.02 -32.72 15.46
N TYR A 424 7.21 -32.39 15.96
CA TYR A 424 7.31 -31.45 17.09
C TYR A 424 6.80 -30.05 16.73
N LEU A 425 6.98 -29.61 15.48
CA LEU A 425 6.45 -28.35 14.98
C LEU A 425 4.92 -28.27 15.06
N ASN A 426 4.26 -29.39 14.71
CA ASN A 426 2.80 -29.48 14.78
C ASN A 426 2.31 -29.46 16.23
N ARG A 427 3.02 -30.18 17.14
CA ARG A 427 2.72 -30.15 18.59
C ARG A 427 2.84 -28.71 19.15
N MET A 428 3.90 -27.97 18.79
CA MET A 428 4.07 -26.58 19.17
C MET A 428 2.90 -25.73 18.67
N CYS A 429 2.49 -25.90 17.40
CA CYS A 429 1.35 -25.18 16.81
C CYS A 429 0.04 -25.47 17.56
N MET A 430 -0.21 -26.74 17.88
CA MET A 430 -1.41 -27.16 18.62
C MET A 430 -1.44 -26.60 20.05
N ILE A 431 -0.30 -26.66 20.77
CA ILE A 431 -0.18 -26.07 22.11
C ILE A 431 -0.42 -24.55 22.05
N HIS A 432 0.12 -23.87 21.03
CA HIS A 432 -0.13 -22.44 20.86
C HIS A 432 -1.62 -22.15 20.60
N SER A 433 -2.27 -22.95 19.75
CA SER A 433 -3.72 -22.83 19.49
C SER A 433 -4.55 -23.02 20.77
N VAL A 434 -4.14 -23.95 21.64
CA VAL A 434 -4.75 -24.16 22.97
C VAL A 434 -4.55 -22.92 23.87
N CYS A 435 -3.36 -22.31 23.86
CA CYS A 435 -3.10 -21.10 24.65
C CYS A 435 -3.93 -19.89 24.17
N VAL A 436 -4.21 -19.78 22.87
CA VAL A 436 -5.13 -18.75 22.37
C VAL A 436 -6.54 -18.95 22.94
N CYS A 437 -7.01 -20.21 23.09
CA CYS A 437 -8.28 -20.49 23.74
C CYS A 437 -8.32 -19.99 25.19
N ALA A 438 -7.20 -20.10 25.91
CA ALA A 438 -7.10 -19.73 27.33
C ALA A 438 -7.40 -18.25 27.61
N GLU A 439 -7.20 -17.37 26.63
CA GLU A 439 -7.48 -15.95 26.76
C GLU A 439 -8.99 -15.63 26.83
N TYR A 440 -9.85 -16.58 26.40
CA TYR A 440 -11.30 -16.41 26.31
C TYR A 440 -12.07 -17.25 27.33
N LEU A 441 -11.39 -18.17 28.01
CA LEU A 441 -11.97 -19.06 29.01
C LEU A 441 -11.86 -18.45 30.42
N ASP A 442 -12.79 -18.80 31.29
CA ASP A 442 -12.69 -18.49 32.71
C ASP A 442 -11.62 -19.35 33.41
N THR A 443 -11.31 -19.00 34.68
CA THR A 443 -10.28 -19.72 35.44
C THR A 443 -10.58 -21.20 35.67
N LYS A 444 -11.87 -21.55 35.85
CA LYS A 444 -12.30 -22.96 36.02
C LYS A 444 -12.14 -23.73 34.73
N GLN A 445 -12.60 -23.17 33.63
CA GLN A 445 -12.44 -23.77 32.30
C GLN A 445 -10.98 -23.93 31.91
N ASN A 446 -10.14 -22.93 32.21
CA ASN A 446 -8.70 -23.02 31.99
C ASN A 446 -8.06 -24.16 32.80
N SER A 447 -8.45 -24.32 34.07
CA SER A 447 -8.00 -25.39 34.92
C SER A 447 -8.37 -26.80 34.40
N GLU A 448 -9.60 -26.91 33.89
CA GLU A 448 -10.16 -28.16 33.39
C GLU A 448 -9.58 -28.56 32.02
N PHE A 449 -9.54 -27.62 31.07
CA PHE A 449 -9.26 -27.93 29.66
C PHE A 449 -7.84 -27.60 29.21
N ILE A 450 -7.23 -26.51 29.70
CA ILE A 450 -5.97 -25.98 29.19
C ILE A 450 -4.76 -26.53 29.97
N VAL A 451 -4.80 -26.45 31.30
CA VAL A 451 -3.70 -26.83 32.19
C VAL A 451 -3.20 -28.27 31.97
N PRO A 452 -4.06 -29.30 31.76
CA PRO A 452 -3.59 -30.63 31.48
C PRO A 452 -2.75 -30.75 30.20
N ILE A 453 -3.10 -30.00 29.17
CA ILE A 453 -2.40 -30.00 27.88
C ILE A 453 -1.02 -29.34 28.05
N LEU A 454 -0.96 -28.22 28.75
CA LEU A 454 0.32 -27.52 29.02
C LEU A 454 1.24 -28.33 29.91
N ALA A 455 0.70 -28.99 30.94
CA ALA A 455 1.47 -29.87 31.79
C ALA A 455 2.08 -31.08 31.02
N LYS A 456 1.37 -31.56 29.97
CA LYS A 456 1.91 -32.55 29.04
C LYS A 456 3.00 -31.96 28.14
N GLY A 457 2.83 -30.72 27.65
CA GLY A 457 3.81 -30.00 26.85
C GLY A 457 5.15 -29.77 27.58
N LEU A 458 5.12 -29.49 28.90
CA LEU A 458 6.31 -29.40 29.74
C LEU A 458 7.09 -30.73 29.86
N LYS A 459 6.46 -31.84 29.57
CA LYS A 459 7.07 -33.18 29.62
C LYS A 459 7.38 -33.75 28.22
N ASP A 460 7.31 -32.92 27.18
CA ASP A 460 7.59 -33.40 25.82
C ASP A 460 9.05 -33.83 25.69
N LYS A 461 9.29 -34.89 24.93
CA LYS A 461 10.64 -35.42 24.67
C LYS A 461 11.53 -34.45 23.89
N ILE A 462 10.95 -33.49 23.12
CA ILE A 462 11.69 -32.54 22.32
C ILE A 462 11.84 -31.21 23.09
N PRO A 463 13.08 -30.73 23.30
CA PRO A 463 13.35 -29.50 24.05
C PRO A 463 12.58 -28.27 23.53
N ASN A 464 12.52 -28.12 22.22
CA ASN A 464 11.80 -27.01 21.58
C ASN A 464 10.32 -26.91 22.00
N VAL A 465 9.68 -28.06 22.21
CA VAL A 465 8.28 -28.08 22.69
C VAL A 465 8.22 -27.65 24.16
N ARG A 466 9.16 -28.15 25.00
CA ARG A 466 9.20 -27.81 26.43
C ARG A 466 9.39 -26.32 26.65
N PHE A 467 10.47 -25.72 26.11
CA PHE A 467 10.71 -24.29 26.32
C PHE A 467 9.62 -23.39 25.68
N TYR A 468 9.11 -23.79 24.52
CA TYR A 468 8.01 -23.05 23.89
C TYR A 468 6.75 -23.10 24.78
N THR A 469 6.47 -24.23 25.40
CA THR A 469 5.35 -24.35 26.35
C THR A 469 5.54 -23.40 27.54
N ILE A 470 6.76 -23.26 28.09
CA ILE A 470 7.04 -22.29 29.16
C ILE A 470 6.71 -20.88 28.74
N LYS A 471 7.15 -20.44 27.55
CA LYS A 471 6.85 -19.12 26.99
C LYS A 471 5.34 -18.87 26.82
N LEU A 472 4.58 -19.88 26.46
CA LEU A 472 3.14 -19.78 26.30
C LEU A 472 2.42 -19.72 27.67
N ILE A 473 2.90 -20.49 28.66
CA ILE A 473 2.39 -20.42 30.03
C ILE A 473 2.58 -19.02 30.60
N GLU A 474 3.73 -18.38 30.39
CA GLU A 474 4.01 -17.03 30.86
C GLU A 474 2.94 -16.02 30.41
N LYS A 475 2.47 -16.15 29.16
CA LYS A 475 1.43 -15.26 28.59
C LYS A 475 0.07 -15.38 29.28
N ILE A 476 -0.32 -16.60 29.65
CA ILE A 476 -1.65 -16.89 30.20
C ILE A 476 -1.65 -17.04 31.72
N PHE A 477 -0.48 -16.99 32.37
CA PHE A 477 -0.32 -17.35 33.79
C PHE A 477 -1.24 -16.55 34.72
N LYS A 478 -1.43 -15.27 34.44
CA LYS A 478 -2.34 -14.40 35.21
C LYS A 478 -3.80 -14.84 35.19
N ASN A 479 -4.22 -15.57 34.14
CA ASN A 479 -5.60 -16.00 33.93
C ASN A 479 -5.90 -17.36 34.59
N LEU A 480 -4.95 -17.92 35.37
CA LEU A 480 -5.06 -19.22 36.03
C LEU A 480 -5.39 -19.05 37.52
N ASP A 481 -6.08 -20.05 38.11
CA ASP A 481 -6.27 -20.16 39.55
C ASP A 481 -4.99 -20.57 40.27
N SER A 482 -4.98 -20.45 41.61
CA SER A 482 -3.81 -20.75 42.43
C SER A 482 -3.35 -22.23 42.32
N SER A 483 -4.28 -23.17 42.20
CA SER A 483 -3.97 -24.60 42.06
C SER A 483 -3.30 -24.88 40.72
N SER A 484 -3.84 -24.32 39.63
CA SER A 484 -3.31 -24.42 38.27
C SER A 484 -1.92 -23.79 38.16
N LYS A 485 -1.73 -22.61 38.77
CA LYS A 485 -0.41 -21.94 38.87
C LYS A 485 0.62 -22.85 39.56
N SER A 486 0.30 -23.36 40.77
CA SER A 486 1.17 -24.22 41.52
C SER A 486 1.56 -25.50 40.74
N LYS A 487 0.58 -26.10 40.04
CA LYS A 487 0.84 -27.30 39.21
C LYS A 487 1.79 -27.03 38.05
N LEU A 488 1.64 -25.92 37.34
CA LEU A 488 2.50 -25.56 36.22
C LEU A 488 3.86 -25.06 36.68
N GLU A 489 3.92 -24.29 37.77
CA GLU A 489 5.17 -23.90 38.45
C GLU A 489 6.00 -25.12 38.87
N GLY A 490 5.36 -26.15 39.48
CA GLY A 490 6.03 -27.39 39.82
C GLY A 490 6.61 -28.10 38.60
N GLY A 491 5.88 -28.10 37.50
CA GLY A 491 6.36 -28.62 36.21
C GLY A 491 7.55 -27.85 35.63
N ILE A 492 7.49 -26.50 35.68
CA ILE A 492 8.56 -25.62 35.18
C ILE A 492 9.79 -25.71 36.10
N LYS A 493 9.61 -25.75 37.43
CA LYS A 493 10.69 -25.90 38.39
C LYS A 493 11.53 -27.16 38.14
N ALA A 494 10.91 -28.27 37.75
CA ALA A 494 11.62 -29.48 37.37
C ALA A 494 12.52 -29.29 36.12
N LEU A 495 12.21 -28.35 35.26
CA LEU A 495 12.96 -28.05 34.03
C LEU A 495 14.15 -27.10 34.25
N ILE A 496 14.35 -26.55 35.45
CA ILE A 496 15.57 -25.79 35.80
C ILE A 496 16.83 -26.67 35.67
N SER A 497 16.68 -27.98 35.85
CA SER A 497 17.77 -28.96 35.70
C SER A 497 17.70 -29.75 34.38
N ASP A 498 16.99 -29.24 33.37
CA ASP A 498 16.86 -29.87 32.04
C ASP A 498 18.24 -29.99 31.37
N GLU A 499 18.43 -31.01 30.52
CA GLU A 499 19.67 -31.19 29.77
C GLU A 499 19.90 -30.08 28.73
N ASP A 500 18.82 -29.53 28.17
CA ASP A 500 18.86 -28.49 27.13
C ASP A 500 19.05 -27.11 27.75
N PRO A 501 20.03 -26.31 27.27
CA PRO A 501 20.34 -24.98 27.81
C PRO A 501 19.18 -23.97 27.66
N ASP A 502 18.45 -24.02 26.55
CA ASP A 502 17.35 -23.10 26.33
C ASP A 502 16.16 -23.39 27.25
N VAL A 503 15.87 -24.68 27.48
CA VAL A 503 14.84 -25.10 28.46
C VAL A 503 15.21 -24.62 29.86
N LYS A 504 16.47 -24.83 30.30
CA LYS A 504 16.98 -24.33 31.59
C LYS A 504 16.82 -22.82 31.71
N TYR A 505 17.25 -22.10 30.69
CA TYR A 505 17.19 -20.64 30.68
C TYR A 505 15.76 -20.13 30.87
N PHE A 506 14.80 -20.63 30.06
CA PHE A 506 13.42 -20.17 30.16
C PHE A 506 12.74 -20.63 31.43
N ALA A 507 13.06 -21.79 31.96
CA ALA A 507 12.55 -22.24 33.24
C ALA A 507 13.07 -21.38 34.39
N SER A 508 14.37 -21.09 34.46
CA SER A 508 15.00 -20.25 35.47
C SER A 508 14.43 -18.81 35.39
N LYS A 509 14.35 -18.24 34.20
CA LYS A 509 13.76 -16.90 33.95
C LYS A 509 12.32 -16.81 34.46
N PHE A 510 11.48 -17.80 34.16
CA PHE A 510 10.10 -17.84 34.60
C PHE A 510 9.98 -17.85 36.12
N MET A 511 10.88 -18.59 36.81
CA MET A 511 10.91 -18.70 38.29
C MET A 511 11.57 -17.51 39.00
N GLY A 512 11.96 -16.44 38.28
CA GLY A 512 12.61 -15.26 38.86
C GLY A 512 14.06 -15.44 39.24
N GLY A 513 14.72 -16.50 38.74
CA GLY A 513 16.15 -16.72 38.94
C GLY A 513 17.02 -15.80 38.09
N ASP A 514 18.21 -15.47 38.59
CA ASP A 514 19.26 -14.81 37.80
C ASP A 514 19.58 -15.65 36.57
N THR A 515 19.53 -15.01 35.39
CA THR A 515 19.88 -15.68 34.13
C THR A 515 21.35 -16.09 34.16
N PRO A 516 21.69 -17.38 33.95
CA PRO A 516 23.10 -17.76 33.76
C PRO A 516 23.65 -16.93 32.58
N LYS A 517 24.79 -16.28 32.81
CA LYS A 517 25.53 -15.51 31.79
C LYS A 517 26.01 -16.39 30.66
#